data_04fef320d23e37fdaa2f370519cdc384
#
_entry.id   04fef320d23e37fdaa2f370519cdc384
#
_cell.length_a   1.000
_cell.length_b   1.000
_cell.length_c   1.000
_cell.angle_alpha   90.00
_cell.angle_beta   90.00
_cell.angle_gamma   90.00
#
_symmetry.space_group_name_H-M   'P 1'
#
loop_
_entity.id
_entity.type
_entity.pdbx_description
1 polymer ?
#
loop_
_entity_poly.entity_id
_entity_poly.type
_entity_poly.pdbx_seq_one_letter_code
_entity_poly.pdbx_strand_id
1 'polypeptide(L)'
;CAFVLGFIILLPMLLIIGQRETGSALVYLAFFLVLYREGMPGVVLFAGLCAVIYFVVGIRFDEVFIADTPTPLGEFIVLLLILLFAGGMVWVYPKKWEPTRNIIGGSLIILLIAYLISEYGIHFSLVWVQWGLCVVVTCYLFFLALSERHWSYFLIGLFAIGSIGFLYSSDYFFNKVLEPHQQIRIKVLLGMEEDLAGAGYNVNQSKIAIGSGGLTGKG
;
A
#
# COMPACT_ATOMS: atom_id res chain seq x y z
N CYS A 1 -17.32 7.21 -22.15
CA CYS A 1 -17.46 8.20 -21.05
C CYS A 1 -16.36 8.07 -20.00
N ALA A 2 -16.00 6.88 -19.48
CA ALA A 2 -15.01 6.72 -18.41
C ALA A 2 -13.62 7.30 -18.75
N PHE A 3 -13.16 7.15 -19.99
CA PHE A 3 -11.88 7.71 -20.44
C PHE A 3 -11.86 9.25 -20.41
N VAL A 4 -12.96 9.88 -20.81
CA VAL A 4 -13.07 11.36 -20.80
C VAL A 4 -13.10 11.88 -19.36
N LEU A 5 -13.85 11.22 -18.48
CA LEU A 5 -13.89 11.57 -17.05
C LEU A 5 -12.54 11.36 -16.37
N GLY A 6 -11.86 10.25 -16.68
CA GLY A 6 -10.50 10.00 -16.18
C GLY A 6 -9.53 11.09 -16.65
N PHE A 7 -9.58 11.50 -17.90
CA PHE A 7 -8.73 12.55 -18.44
C PHE A 7 -9.01 13.91 -17.78
N ILE A 8 -10.28 14.27 -17.56
CA ILE A 8 -10.69 15.51 -16.88
C ILE A 8 -10.16 15.57 -15.44
N ILE A 9 -10.01 14.43 -14.76
CA ILE A 9 -9.48 14.38 -13.40
C ILE A 9 -7.95 14.31 -13.40
N LEU A 10 -7.36 13.45 -14.23
CA LEU A 10 -5.92 13.22 -14.24
C LEU A 10 -5.12 14.41 -14.78
N LEU A 11 -5.64 15.11 -15.80
CA LEU A 11 -4.91 16.23 -16.40
C LEU A 11 -4.68 17.39 -15.41
N PRO A 12 -5.70 17.93 -14.68
CA PRO A 12 -5.47 18.94 -13.67
C PRO A 12 -4.58 18.42 -12.52
N MET A 13 -4.77 17.18 -12.09
CA MET A 13 -3.94 16.56 -11.05
C MET A 13 -2.46 16.56 -11.43
N LEU A 14 -2.12 16.15 -12.66
CA LEU A 14 -0.74 16.18 -13.17
C LEU A 14 -0.17 17.60 -13.26
N LEU A 15 -0.97 18.57 -13.68
CA LEU A 15 -0.55 19.98 -13.72
C LEU A 15 -0.27 20.52 -12.31
N ILE A 16 -1.09 20.18 -11.32
CA ILE A 16 -0.91 20.58 -9.91
C ILE A 16 0.35 19.92 -9.32
N ILE A 17 0.60 18.64 -9.62
CA ILE A 17 1.85 17.97 -9.23
C ILE A 17 3.07 18.67 -9.84
N GLY A 18 2.98 19.09 -11.12
CA GLY A 18 4.02 19.84 -11.79
C GLY A 18 4.30 21.21 -11.16
N GLN A 19 3.33 21.79 -10.45
CA GLN A 19 3.48 23.02 -9.65
C GLN A 19 4.02 22.76 -8.24
N ARG A 20 4.39 21.53 -7.92
CA ARG A 20 4.88 21.09 -6.60
C ARG A 20 3.83 21.20 -5.47
N GLU A 21 2.56 21.31 -5.82
CA GLU A 21 1.41 21.39 -4.90
C GLU A 21 0.81 19.99 -4.63
N THR A 22 1.61 19.09 -4.06
CA THR A 22 1.21 17.68 -3.83
C THR A 22 -0.02 17.55 -2.94
N GLY A 23 -0.20 18.44 -1.95
CA GLY A 23 -1.37 18.43 -1.07
C GLY A 23 -2.68 18.65 -1.83
N SER A 24 -2.71 19.64 -2.72
CA SER A 24 -3.87 19.93 -3.58
C SER A 24 -4.16 18.77 -4.55
N ALA A 25 -3.10 18.14 -5.10
CA ALA A 25 -3.25 16.98 -5.97
C ALA A 25 -3.88 15.77 -5.27
N LEU A 26 -3.59 15.55 -3.99
CA LEU A 26 -4.19 14.44 -3.21
C LEU A 26 -5.72 14.60 -3.06
N VAL A 27 -6.26 15.82 -3.06
CA VAL A 27 -7.72 16.03 -3.02
C VAL A 27 -8.40 15.44 -4.25
N TYR A 28 -7.73 15.42 -5.40
CA TYR A 28 -8.26 14.82 -6.62
C TYR A 28 -8.45 13.29 -6.51
N LEU A 29 -7.75 12.62 -5.58
CA LEU A 29 -7.99 11.20 -5.32
C LEU A 29 -9.41 10.93 -4.81
N ALA A 30 -10.04 11.90 -4.15
CA ALA A 30 -11.44 11.77 -3.73
C ALA A 30 -12.41 11.60 -4.91
N PHE A 31 -12.07 12.12 -6.10
CA PHE A 31 -12.89 11.91 -7.31
C PHE A 31 -12.92 10.46 -7.77
N PHE A 32 -12.00 9.60 -7.37
CA PHE A 32 -12.09 8.17 -7.64
C PHE A 32 -13.33 7.54 -7.00
N LEU A 33 -13.79 8.05 -5.84
CA LEU A 33 -15.05 7.63 -5.22
C LEU A 33 -16.24 8.00 -6.07
N VAL A 34 -16.22 9.20 -6.68
CA VAL A 34 -17.26 9.64 -7.61
C VAL A 34 -17.26 8.78 -8.87
N LEU A 35 -16.09 8.49 -9.44
CA LEU A 35 -15.96 7.61 -10.60
C LEU A 35 -16.47 6.20 -10.31
N TYR A 36 -16.23 5.67 -9.12
CA TYR A 36 -16.77 4.39 -8.69
C TYR A 36 -18.31 4.40 -8.69
N ARG A 37 -18.91 5.46 -8.19
CA ARG A 37 -20.37 5.65 -8.21
C ARG A 37 -20.92 5.72 -9.65
N GLU A 38 -20.15 6.30 -10.57
CA GLU A 38 -20.50 6.40 -12.01
C GLU A 38 -20.21 5.12 -12.81
N GLY A 39 -19.84 4.00 -12.15
CA GLY A 39 -19.69 2.69 -12.76
C GLY A 39 -18.24 2.26 -13.07
N MET A 40 -17.25 2.91 -12.46
CA MET A 40 -15.86 2.42 -12.51
C MET A 40 -15.76 1.05 -11.80
N PRO A 41 -15.01 0.08 -12.36
CA PRO A 41 -14.83 -1.21 -11.71
C PRO A 41 -14.26 -1.09 -10.29
N GLY A 42 -14.86 -1.79 -9.31
CA GLY A 42 -14.43 -1.76 -7.91
C GLY A 42 -12.98 -2.17 -7.68
N VAL A 43 -12.39 -2.94 -8.61
CA VAL A 43 -10.96 -3.32 -8.59
C VAL A 43 -10.04 -2.10 -8.62
N VAL A 44 -10.41 -1.05 -9.38
CA VAL A 44 -9.60 0.18 -9.47
C VAL A 44 -9.63 0.93 -8.14
N LEU A 45 -10.80 1.02 -7.50
CA LEU A 45 -10.94 1.62 -6.18
C LEU A 45 -10.17 0.82 -5.12
N PHE A 46 -10.27 -0.51 -5.18
CA PHE A 46 -9.54 -1.41 -4.28
C PHE A 46 -8.03 -1.26 -4.45
N ALA A 47 -7.51 -1.21 -5.68
CA ALA A 47 -6.10 -0.99 -5.97
C ALA A 47 -5.62 0.38 -5.44
N GLY A 48 -6.42 1.44 -5.60
CA GLY A 48 -6.12 2.75 -5.05
C GLY A 48 -6.07 2.75 -3.52
N LEU A 49 -7.01 2.06 -2.86
CA LEU A 49 -7.01 1.89 -1.41
C LEU A 49 -5.77 1.12 -0.93
N CYS A 50 -5.41 0.03 -1.62
CA CYS A 50 -4.19 -0.72 -1.33
C CYS A 50 -2.94 0.17 -1.45
N ALA A 51 -2.85 0.99 -2.50
CA ALA A 51 -1.73 1.91 -2.70
C ALA A 51 -1.59 2.90 -1.53
N VAL A 52 -2.70 3.47 -1.04
CA VAL A 52 -2.68 4.35 0.14
C VAL A 52 -2.21 3.60 1.38
N ILE A 53 -2.73 2.39 1.62
CA ILE A 53 -2.33 1.56 2.77
C ILE A 53 -0.83 1.23 2.69
N TYR A 54 -0.34 0.80 1.52
CA TYR A 54 1.08 0.46 1.33
C TYR A 54 2.00 1.66 1.55
N PHE A 55 1.61 2.83 1.04
CA PHE A 55 2.35 4.07 1.24
C PHE A 55 2.41 4.46 2.72
N VAL A 56 1.26 4.49 3.39
CA VAL A 56 1.17 4.90 4.80
C VAL A 56 1.92 3.92 5.72
N VAL A 57 1.71 2.62 5.54
CA VAL A 57 2.33 1.58 6.38
C VAL A 57 3.83 1.49 6.09
N GLY A 58 4.24 1.54 4.82
CA GLY A 58 5.64 1.52 4.41
C GLY A 58 6.42 2.63 5.10
N ILE A 59 5.97 3.88 4.99
CA ILE A 59 6.66 5.04 5.57
C ILE A 59 6.55 5.06 7.10
N ARG A 60 5.37 4.78 7.67
CA ARG A 60 5.15 4.91 9.12
C ARG A 60 6.02 3.96 9.94
N PHE A 61 6.31 2.77 9.42
CA PHE A 61 7.02 1.70 10.11
C PHE A 61 8.39 1.37 9.50
N ASP A 62 8.93 2.24 8.64
CA ASP A 62 10.21 2.02 7.96
C ASP A 62 11.39 1.96 8.95
N GLU A 63 11.38 2.81 9.98
CA GLU A 63 12.41 2.88 11.01
C GLU A 63 12.20 1.87 12.17
N VAL A 64 11.13 1.08 12.13
CA VAL A 64 10.81 0.09 13.17
C VAL A 64 11.24 -1.29 12.71
N PHE A 65 12.01 -2.02 13.53
CA PHE A 65 12.47 -3.37 13.23
C PHE A 65 11.72 -4.41 14.07
N ILE A 66 11.61 -5.63 13.58
CA ILE A 66 10.94 -6.74 14.27
C ILE A 66 11.93 -7.40 15.23
N ALA A 67 11.66 -7.28 16.54
CA ALA A 67 12.48 -7.87 17.61
C ALA A 67 13.99 -7.63 17.37
N ASP A 68 14.83 -8.63 17.54
CA ASP A 68 16.27 -8.54 17.30
C ASP A 68 16.68 -8.88 15.84
N THR A 69 15.71 -8.88 14.91
CA THR A 69 15.98 -9.20 13.51
C THR A 69 16.21 -7.94 12.67
N PRO A 70 17.07 -7.97 11.62
CA PRO A 70 17.27 -6.85 10.73
C PRO A 70 16.11 -6.72 9.70
N THR A 71 14.86 -6.86 10.17
CA THR A 71 13.67 -6.86 9.33
C THR A 71 12.90 -5.55 9.55
N PRO A 72 12.81 -4.63 8.56
CA PRO A 72 11.99 -3.44 8.66
C PRO A 72 10.50 -3.83 8.71
N LEU A 73 9.81 -3.36 9.74
CA LEU A 73 8.42 -3.72 10.02
C LEU A 73 7.47 -3.23 8.92
N GLY A 74 7.72 -2.04 8.36
CA GLY A 74 6.90 -1.46 7.30
C GLY A 74 6.88 -2.32 6.05
N GLU A 75 8.05 -2.68 5.53
CA GLU A 75 8.20 -3.53 4.36
C GLU A 75 7.61 -4.93 4.61
N PHE A 76 7.87 -5.50 5.80
CA PHE A 76 7.31 -6.79 6.20
C PHE A 76 5.78 -6.81 6.17
N ILE A 77 5.12 -5.81 6.76
CA ILE A 77 3.64 -5.73 6.79
C ILE A 77 3.09 -5.55 5.38
N VAL A 78 3.69 -4.70 4.55
CA VAL A 78 3.19 -4.45 3.19
C VAL A 78 3.30 -5.70 2.33
N LEU A 79 4.43 -6.40 2.33
CA LEU A 79 4.59 -7.66 1.59
C LEU A 79 3.63 -8.74 2.09
N LEU A 80 3.37 -8.82 3.40
CA LEU A 80 2.36 -9.72 3.96
C LEU A 80 0.95 -9.36 3.46
N LEU A 81 0.59 -8.08 3.44
CA LEU A 81 -0.70 -7.62 2.90
C LEU A 81 -0.85 -7.94 1.42
N ILE A 82 0.21 -7.80 0.60
CA ILE A 82 0.18 -8.18 -0.81
C ILE A 82 -0.16 -9.66 -0.98
N LEU A 83 0.47 -10.55 -0.20
CA LEU A 83 0.19 -12.00 -0.22
C LEU A 83 -1.25 -12.31 0.21
N LEU A 84 -1.73 -11.67 1.29
CA LEU A 84 -3.09 -11.85 1.79
C LEU A 84 -4.13 -11.34 0.79
N PHE A 85 -3.92 -10.18 0.18
CA PHE A 85 -4.84 -9.62 -0.81
C PHE A 85 -4.84 -10.44 -2.09
N ALA A 86 -3.69 -10.90 -2.58
CA ALA A 86 -3.62 -11.80 -3.73
C ALA A 86 -4.39 -13.10 -3.47
N GLY A 87 -4.18 -13.74 -2.31
CA GLY A 87 -4.94 -14.94 -1.91
C GLY A 87 -6.43 -14.68 -1.74
N GLY A 88 -6.81 -13.54 -1.13
CA GLY A 88 -8.21 -13.11 -0.98
C GLY A 88 -8.90 -12.84 -2.32
N MET A 89 -8.20 -12.24 -3.29
CA MET A 89 -8.72 -12.04 -4.65
C MET A 89 -8.96 -13.38 -5.36
N VAL A 90 -8.12 -14.39 -5.12
CA VAL A 90 -8.35 -15.75 -5.64
C VAL A 90 -9.63 -16.36 -5.07
N TRP A 91 -9.95 -16.11 -3.80
CA TRP A 91 -11.24 -16.53 -3.25
C TRP A 91 -12.42 -15.81 -3.92
N VAL A 92 -12.32 -14.51 -4.09
CA VAL A 92 -13.46 -13.67 -4.52
C VAL A 92 -13.77 -13.87 -6.01
N TYR A 93 -12.75 -13.91 -6.88
CA TYR A 93 -12.92 -13.92 -8.34
C TYR A 93 -13.03 -15.33 -8.92
N PRO A 94 -12.00 -16.22 -8.86
CA PRO A 94 -12.14 -17.58 -9.32
C PRO A 94 -13.02 -18.45 -8.42
N LYS A 95 -13.24 -18.02 -7.17
CA LYS A 95 -14.01 -18.75 -6.12
C LYS A 95 -13.46 -20.14 -5.83
N LYS A 96 -12.13 -20.31 -5.89
CA LYS A 96 -11.47 -21.58 -5.63
C LYS A 96 -10.78 -21.56 -4.27
N TRP A 97 -11.17 -22.50 -3.41
CA TRP A 97 -10.62 -22.63 -2.06
C TRP A 97 -9.20 -23.18 -2.03
N GLU A 98 -8.89 -24.17 -2.87
CA GLU A 98 -7.59 -24.83 -2.86
C GLU A 98 -6.41 -23.87 -3.13
N PRO A 99 -6.42 -23.09 -4.24
CA PRO A 99 -5.34 -22.13 -4.47
C PRO A 99 -5.27 -21.05 -3.39
N THR A 100 -6.42 -20.57 -2.88
CA THR A 100 -6.47 -19.58 -1.79
C THR A 100 -5.79 -20.12 -0.53
N ARG A 101 -6.15 -21.33 -0.10
CA ARG A 101 -5.53 -21.99 1.05
C ARG A 101 -4.04 -22.19 0.86
N ASN A 102 -3.61 -22.61 -0.33
CA ASN A 102 -2.20 -22.83 -0.62
C ASN A 102 -1.39 -21.52 -0.58
N ILE A 103 -1.95 -20.44 -1.11
CA ILE A 103 -1.30 -19.13 -1.08
C ILE A 103 -1.25 -18.58 0.35
N ILE A 104 -2.39 -18.43 1.01
CA ILE A 104 -2.44 -17.82 2.35
C ILE A 104 -1.83 -18.75 3.40
N GLY A 105 -2.30 -20.00 3.48
CA GLY A 105 -1.82 -20.96 4.48
C GLY A 105 -0.36 -21.32 4.27
N GLY A 106 0.06 -21.59 3.03
CA GLY A 106 1.46 -21.88 2.71
C GLY A 106 2.39 -20.71 3.04
N SER A 107 2.01 -19.49 2.68
CA SER A 107 2.80 -18.30 3.00
C SER A 107 2.93 -18.08 4.50
N LEU A 108 1.83 -18.20 5.27
CA LEU A 108 1.85 -18.02 6.72
C LEU A 108 2.69 -19.09 7.42
N ILE A 109 2.60 -20.36 7.00
CA ILE A 109 3.41 -21.45 7.56
C ILE A 109 4.89 -21.21 7.30
N ILE A 110 5.27 -20.86 6.06
CA ILE A 110 6.67 -20.60 5.71
C ILE A 110 7.20 -19.40 6.50
N LEU A 111 6.43 -18.32 6.64
CA LEU A 111 6.82 -17.15 7.41
C LEU A 111 6.96 -17.46 8.89
N LEU A 112 6.07 -18.29 9.46
CA LEU A 112 6.17 -18.74 10.85
C LEU A 112 7.46 -19.53 11.07
N ILE A 113 7.77 -20.49 10.20
CA ILE A 113 9.00 -21.27 10.27
C ILE A 113 10.23 -20.37 10.13
N ALA A 114 10.22 -19.44 9.17
CA ALA A 114 11.30 -18.50 8.95
C ALA A 114 11.51 -17.58 10.17
N TYR A 115 10.42 -17.13 10.81
CA TYR A 115 10.49 -16.33 12.03
C TYR A 115 11.13 -17.13 13.18
N LEU A 116 10.71 -18.39 13.40
CA LEU A 116 11.29 -19.25 14.43
C LEU A 116 12.79 -19.51 14.18
N ILE A 117 13.20 -19.73 12.93
CA ILE A 117 14.62 -19.92 12.58
C ILE A 117 15.40 -18.62 12.84
N SER A 118 14.83 -17.46 12.51
CA SER A 118 15.49 -16.16 12.72
C SER A 118 15.63 -15.80 14.20
N GLU A 119 14.66 -16.21 15.05
CA GLU A 119 14.64 -15.94 16.49
C GLU A 119 15.63 -16.85 17.23
N TYR A 120 15.63 -18.16 16.92
CA TYR A 120 16.40 -19.18 17.67
C TYR A 120 17.71 -19.61 16.99
N GLY A 121 18.00 -19.16 15.79
CA GLY A 121 19.14 -19.63 15.02
C GLY A 121 19.94 -18.51 14.39
N ILE A 122 19.80 -18.33 13.08
CA ILE A 122 20.54 -17.35 12.29
C ILE A 122 19.71 -16.10 12.12
N HIS A 123 20.16 -14.97 12.64
CA HIS A 123 19.50 -13.67 12.45
C HIS A 123 19.60 -13.23 10.98
N PHE A 124 18.49 -13.30 10.24
CA PHE A 124 18.37 -12.82 8.86
C PHE A 124 17.09 -12.01 8.68
N SER A 125 17.05 -11.16 7.64
CA SER A 125 15.85 -10.39 7.34
C SER A 125 14.76 -11.27 6.73
N LEU A 126 13.58 -11.30 7.37
CA LEU A 126 12.40 -12.02 6.90
C LEU A 126 11.86 -11.48 5.58
N VAL A 127 12.20 -10.24 5.21
CA VAL A 127 11.85 -9.62 3.94
C VAL A 127 12.35 -10.45 2.75
N TRP A 128 13.54 -11.06 2.84
CA TRP A 128 14.05 -11.93 1.76
C TRP A 128 13.19 -13.17 1.54
N VAL A 129 12.67 -13.76 2.62
CA VAL A 129 11.74 -14.89 2.53
C VAL A 129 10.42 -14.46 1.90
N GLN A 130 9.90 -13.30 2.29
CA GLN A 130 8.68 -12.76 1.69
C GLN A 130 8.84 -12.42 0.21
N TRP A 131 10.01 -11.89 -0.18
CA TRP A 131 10.35 -11.70 -1.58
C TRP A 131 10.28 -13.00 -2.36
N GLY A 132 10.94 -14.04 -1.85
CA GLY A 132 10.86 -15.38 -2.44
C GLY A 132 9.42 -15.88 -2.55
N LEU A 133 8.62 -15.72 -1.49
CA LEU A 133 7.19 -16.07 -1.50
C LEU A 133 6.39 -15.28 -2.53
N CYS A 134 6.60 -13.98 -2.63
CA CYS A 134 5.92 -13.15 -3.64
C CYS A 134 6.23 -13.62 -5.07
N VAL A 135 7.49 -13.97 -5.35
CA VAL A 135 7.89 -14.52 -6.66
C VAL A 135 7.21 -15.87 -6.91
N VAL A 136 7.26 -16.79 -5.93
CA VAL A 136 6.66 -18.13 -6.04
C VAL A 136 5.14 -18.04 -6.22
N VAL A 137 4.46 -17.22 -5.44
CA VAL A 137 3.00 -17.01 -5.55
C VAL A 137 2.63 -16.39 -6.89
N THR A 138 3.38 -15.42 -7.36
CA THR A 138 3.15 -14.81 -8.67
C THR A 138 3.34 -15.81 -9.82
N CYS A 139 4.40 -16.60 -9.78
CA CYS A 139 4.63 -17.69 -10.76
C CYS A 139 3.50 -18.74 -10.69
N TYR A 140 3.06 -19.11 -9.49
CA TYR A 140 1.96 -20.03 -9.29
C TYR A 140 0.63 -19.48 -9.87
N LEU A 141 0.34 -18.20 -9.68
CA LEU A 141 -0.83 -17.55 -10.26
C LEU A 141 -0.79 -17.54 -11.80
N PHE A 142 0.36 -17.26 -12.41
CA PHE A 142 0.51 -17.35 -13.87
C PHE A 142 0.41 -18.78 -14.38
N PHE A 143 0.95 -19.76 -13.67
CA PHE A 143 0.77 -21.16 -13.98
C PHE A 143 -0.72 -21.56 -13.97
N LEU A 144 -1.47 -21.16 -12.93
CA LEU A 144 -2.92 -21.40 -12.87
C LEU A 144 -3.68 -20.70 -14.00
N ALA A 145 -3.27 -19.49 -14.35
CA ALA A 145 -3.86 -18.74 -15.47
C ALA A 145 -3.74 -19.50 -16.79
N LEU A 146 -2.61 -20.14 -17.05
CA LEU A 146 -2.36 -20.94 -18.24
C LEU A 146 -3.07 -22.31 -18.18
N SER A 147 -2.99 -22.99 -17.03
CA SER A 147 -3.54 -24.33 -16.82
C SER A 147 -5.06 -24.35 -16.84
N GLU A 148 -5.69 -23.44 -16.11
CA GLU A 148 -7.14 -23.35 -15.99
C GLU A 148 -7.79 -22.43 -17.02
N ARG A 149 -6.98 -21.72 -17.82
CA ARG A 149 -7.41 -20.73 -18.82
C ARG A 149 -8.34 -19.67 -18.21
N HIS A 150 -8.12 -19.30 -16.96
CA HIS A 150 -8.95 -18.34 -16.26
C HIS A 150 -8.23 -16.99 -16.14
N TRP A 151 -8.74 -15.99 -16.86
CA TRP A 151 -8.13 -14.66 -16.97
C TRP A 151 -7.95 -13.93 -15.65
N SER A 152 -8.77 -14.24 -14.62
CA SER A 152 -8.66 -13.63 -13.29
C SER A 152 -7.34 -13.91 -12.61
N TYR A 153 -6.76 -15.10 -12.73
CA TYR A 153 -5.45 -15.40 -12.15
C TYR A 153 -4.34 -14.54 -12.73
N PHE A 154 -4.39 -14.29 -14.05
CA PHE A 154 -3.43 -13.40 -14.69
C PHE A 154 -3.53 -11.97 -14.16
N LEU A 155 -4.74 -11.43 -13.99
CA LEU A 155 -4.95 -10.10 -13.43
C LEU A 155 -4.52 -9.99 -11.97
N ILE A 156 -4.73 -11.03 -11.17
CA ILE A 156 -4.27 -11.08 -9.77
C ILE A 156 -2.72 -11.12 -9.71
N GLY A 157 -2.08 -11.89 -10.59
CA GLY A 157 -0.63 -11.91 -10.71
C GLY A 157 -0.06 -10.53 -11.09
N LEU A 158 -0.71 -9.85 -12.05
CA LEU A 158 -0.35 -8.49 -12.44
C LEU A 158 -0.56 -7.48 -11.30
N PHE A 159 -1.65 -7.61 -10.53
CA PHE A 159 -1.87 -6.81 -9.32
C PHE A 159 -0.77 -7.02 -8.29
N ALA A 160 -0.32 -8.25 -8.04
CA ALA A 160 0.76 -8.54 -7.11
C ALA A 160 2.08 -7.89 -7.55
N ILE A 161 2.46 -8.01 -8.83
CA ILE A 161 3.65 -7.35 -9.39
C ILE A 161 3.53 -5.83 -9.27
N GLY A 162 2.38 -5.27 -9.64
CA GLY A 162 2.13 -3.83 -9.55
C GLY A 162 2.21 -3.31 -8.11
N SER A 163 1.71 -4.08 -7.13
CA SER A 163 1.78 -3.75 -5.70
C SER A 163 3.21 -3.72 -5.18
N ILE A 164 4.04 -4.70 -5.57
CA ILE A 164 5.45 -4.75 -5.23
C ILE A 164 6.19 -3.57 -5.87
N GLY A 165 5.96 -3.33 -7.16
CA GLY A 165 6.53 -2.18 -7.87
C GLY A 165 6.14 -0.86 -7.23
N PHE A 166 4.88 -0.73 -6.78
CA PHE A 166 4.40 0.46 -6.07
C PHE A 166 5.12 0.65 -4.73
N LEU A 167 5.33 -0.40 -3.94
CA LEU A 167 6.04 -0.33 -2.66
C LEU A 167 7.42 0.34 -2.81
N TYR A 168 8.25 -0.14 -3.74
CA TYR A 168 9.58 0.42 -3.97
C TYR A 168 9.54 1.79 -4.65
N SER A 169 8.59 2.00 -5.56
CA SER A 169 8.40 3.31 -6.18
C SER A 169 7.98 4.36 -5.17
N SER A 170 7.14 4.00 -4.19
CA SER A 170 6.67 4.92 -3.15
C SER A 170 7.78 5.34 -2.20
N ASP A 171 8.66 4.41 -1.81
CA ASP A 171 9.84 4.71 -1.01
C ASP A 171 10.80 5.66 -1.75
N TYR A 172 11.11 5.33 -3.01
CA TYR A 172 11.92 6.21 -3.86
C TYR A 172 11.30 7.60 -4.02
N PHE A 173 9.99 7.66 -4.26
CA PHE A 173 9.25 8.92 -4.41
C PHE A 173 9.31 9.75 -3.13
N PHE A 174 9.07 9.13 -1.97
CA PHE A 174 9.11 9.81 -0.68
C PHE A 174 10.50 10.36 -0.36
N ASN A 175 11.56 9.55 -0.55
CA ASN A 175 12.91 9.91 -0.14
C ASN A 175 13.68 10.77 -1.17
N LYS A 176 13.35 10.69 -2.48
CA LYS A 176 14.13 11.33 -3.54
C LYS A 176 13.38 12.41 -4.31
N VAL A 177 12.05 12.34 -4.39
CA VAL A 177 11.24 13.24 -5.21
C VAL A 177 10.57 14.32 -4.35
N LEU A 178 10.10 13.98 -3.16
CA LEU A 178 9.47 14.95 -2.26
C LEU A 178 10.51 15.90 -1.66
N GLU A 179 10.17 17.18 -1.62
CA GLU A 179 10.98 18.19 -0.95
C GLU A 179 10.94 18.01 0.59
N PRO A 180 11.98 18.42 1.34
CA PRO A 180 12.06 18.21 2.78
C PRO A 180 10.83 18.71 3.56
N HIS A 181 10.29 19.88 3.18
CA HIS A 181 9.10 20.43 3.83
C HIS A 181 7.83 19.59 3.59
N GLN A 182 7.73 18.88 2.45
CA GLN A 182 6.62 17.96 2.15
C GLN A 182 6.76 16.66 2.93
N GLN A 183 7.99 16.13 3.05
CA GLN A 183 8.28 14.96 3.87
C GLN A 183 7.94 15.21 5.35
N ILE A 184 8.34 16.37 5.90
CA ILE A 184 8.02 16.75 7.28
C ILE A 184 6.50 16.79 7.50
N ARG A 185 5.73 17.39 6.59
CA ARG A 185 4.26 17.41 6.70
C ARG A 185 3.66 16.02 6.76
N ILE A 186 4.14 15.08 5.93
CA ILE A 186 3.68 13.69 5.94
C ILE A 186 4.09 13.00 7.25
N LYS A 187 5.34 13.16 7.69
CA LYS A 187 5.83 12.60 8.95
C LYS A 187 5.06 13.12 10.17
N VAL A 188 4.75 14.41 10.22
CA VAL A 188 3.92 15.01 11.28
C VAL A 188 2.49 14.50 11.23
N LEU A 189 1.91 14.32 10.02
CA LEU A 189 0.57 13.73 9.87
C LEU A 189 0.53 12.31 10.40
N LEU A 190 1.57 11.50 10.11
CA LEU A 190 1.70 10.11 10.56
C LEU A 190 2.16 10.00 12.04
N GLY A 191 2.45 11.11 12.72
CA GLY A 191 2.90 11.11 14.11
C GLY A 191 4.32 10.57 14.31
N MET A 192 5.19 10.72 13.31
CA MET A 192 6.60 10.32 13.36
C MET A 192 7.50 11.43 13.87
N GLU A 193 7.14 12.68 13.61
CA GLU A 193 7.86 13.88 14.03
C GLU A 193 6.91 14.90 14.66
N GLU A 194 7.42 15.70 15.59
CA GLU A 194 6.73 16.85 16.19
C GLU A 194 7.41 18.13 15.68
N ASP A 195 6.83 18.77 14.69
CA ASP A 195 7.23 20.10 14.23
C ASP A 195 6.13 21.11 14.60
N LEU A 196 6.31 21.77 15.75
CA LEU A 196 5.34 22.69 16.33
C LEU A 196 5.38 24.11 15.73
N ALA A 197 6.44 24.48 15.02
CA ALA A 197 6.65 25.84 14.56
C ALA A 197 6.96 25.96 13.06
N GLY A 198 7.36 24.89 12.38
CA GLY A 198 7.78 24.86 10.98
C GLY A 198 6.71 24.37 10.01
N ALA A 199 7.12 23.53 9.07
CA ALA A 199 6.25 22.97 8.02
C ALA A 199 5.08 22.14 8.56
N GLY A 200 5.21 21.58 9.76
CA GLY A 200 4.18 20.83 10.48
C GLY A 200 3.17 21.68 11.25
N TYR A 201 3.39 22.97 11.44
CA TYR A 201 2.54 23.84 12.26
C TYR A 201 1.06 23.76 11.88
N ASN A 202 0.74 23.93 10.60
CA ASN A 202 -0.63 23.89 10.13
C ASN A 202 -1.29 22.52 10.34
N VAL A 203 -0.54 21.43 10.21
CA VAL A 203 -1.02 20.07 10.47
C VAL A 203 -1.34 19.90 11.95
N ASN A 204 -0.46 20.36 12.86
CA ASN A 204 -0.67 20.30 14.29
C ASN A 204 -1.87 21.16 14.73
N GLN A 205 -2.02 22.38 14.20
CA GLN A 205 -3.17 23.22 14.49
C GLN A 205 -4.48 22.60 14.03
N SER A 206 -4.49 21.96 12.86
CA SER A 206 -5.63 21.22 12.35
C SER A 206 -6.01 20.05 13.26
N LYS A 207 -5.01 19.27 13.72
CA LYS A 207 -5.25 18.16 14.68
C LYS A 207 -5.83 18.66 16.00
N ILE A 208 -5.31 19.77 16.54
CA ILE A 208 -5.79 20.39 17.77
C ILE A 208 -7.24 20.89 17.57
N ALA A 209 -7.52 21.57 16.46
CA ALA A 209 -8.86 22.07 16.16
C ALA A 209 -9.88 20.94 16.05
N ILE A 210 -9.56 19.87 15.30
CA ILE A 210 -10.43 18.70 15.15
C ILE A 210 -10.62 17.99 16.51
N GLY A 211 -9.53 17.71 17.23
CA GLY A 211 -9.57 17.01 18.52
C GLY A 211 -10.32 17.79 19.60
N SER A 212 -10.16 19.11 19.63
CA SER A 212 -10.84 19.97 20.62
C SER A 212 -12.33 20.17 20.34
N GLY A 213 -12.77 20.04 19.09
CA GLY A 213 -14.17 20.21 18.70
C GLY A 213 -15.06 18.99 18.97
N GLY A 214 -14.48 17.79 19.10
CA GLY A 214 -15.23 16.54 19.22
C GLY A 214 -16.18 16.33 18.04
N LEU A 215 -17.28 15.60 18.25
CA LEU A 215 -18.29 15.33 17.21
C LEU A 215 -19.21 16.53 16.92
N THR A 216 -19.38 17.43 17.87
CA THR A 216 -20.36 18.56 17.78
C THR A 216 -19.69 19.87 17.36
N GLY A 217 -18.37 19.95 17.38
CA GLY A 217 -17.66 21.20 17.16
C GLY A 217 -17.69 22.12 18.38
N LYS A 218 -16.95 23.23 18.31
CA LYS A 218 -16.95 24.27 19.36
C LYS A 218 -17.85 25.46 19.04
N GLY A 219 -18.36 25.54 17.83
CA GLY A 219 -19.14 26.68 17.35
C GLY A 219 -18.26 27.85 16.91
#